data_55cd68b6a6647610358b17a384e4f807
#
_entry.id   55cd68b6a6647610358b17a384e4f807
#
_cell.length_a   1.000
_cell.length_b   1.000
_cell.length_c   1.000
_cell.angle_alpha   90.00
_cell.angle_beta   90.00
_cell.angle_gamma   90.00
#
_symmetry.space_group_name_H-M   'P 1'
#
loop_
_entity.id
_entity.type
_entity.pdbx_description
1 polymer ?
#
loop_
_entity_poly.entity_id
_entity_poly.type
_entity_poly.pdbx_seq_one_letter_code
_entity_poly.pdbx_strand_id
1 'polypeptide(L)'
;MFAQVIQGRTKDPAAMWNRSEDWDRTLKPGAEGFLGSTAGVSDDGEVVVVARFESEEAARKNSDRPEQGAWWAETEKLFEGDVAFYDSSDVEISWGGGSDEAGFVQIMQGRAQNEEMRARWKEAEAEAEEWMRENRPDVMGALAIWQGTNFTNVMYFTSEEEARKGEQQQPPEESGESGQDDWMEQVEDLKFIDIKKPYFSSP
;
A
#
# COMPACT_ATOMS: atom_id res chain seq x y z
N MET A 1 9.08 4.05 11.52
CA MET A 1 9.03 3.64 10.09
C MET A 1 8.62 4.84 9.26
N PHE A 2 9.11 4.89 8.04
CA PHE A 2 8.73 5.90 7.04
C PHE A 2 8.29 5.17 5.78
N ALA A 3 7.22 5.63 5.14
CA ALA A 3 6.74 5.09 3.88
C ALA A 3 6.70 6.17 2.80
N GLN A 4 7.08 5.79 1.60
CA GLN A 4 6.95 6.58 0.39
C GLN A 4 6.02 5.86 -0.58
N VAL A 5 4.91 6.49 -0.94
CA VAL A 5 3.99 6.01 -1.97
C VAL A 5 4.26 6.78 -3.25
N ILE A 6 4.63 6.07 -4.31
CA ILE A 6 4.87 6.62 -5.64
C ILE A 6 3.74 6.17 -6.55
N GLN A 7 3.07 7.08 -7.22
CA GLN A 7 1.88 6.80 -8.00
C GLN A 7 1.88 7.55 -9.33
N GLY A 8 1.44 6.87 -10.38
CA GLY A 8 1.31 7.42 -11.72
C GLY A 8 0.66 6.44 -12.66
N ARG A 9 0.79 6.64 -13.95
CA ARG A 9 0.23 5.74 -14.97
C ARG A 9 1.30 5.29 -15.95
N THR A 10 1.13 4.09 -16.51
CA THR A 10 2.01 3.56 -17.55
C THR A 10 1.22 2.82 -18.63
N LYS A 11 1.75 2.80 -19.84
CA LYS A 11 1.30 1.91 -20.94
C LYS A 11 2.14 0.66 -21.06
N ASP A 12 3.24 0.56 -20.30
CA ASP A 12 4.16 -0.57 -20.35
C ASP A 12 4.39 -1.19 -18.98
N PRO A 13 3.42 -2.00 -18.48
CA PRO A 13 3.58 -2.72 -17.21
C PRO A 13 4.80 -3.63 -17.17
N ALA A 14 5.18 -4.21 -18.32
CA ALA A 14 6.33 -5.10 -18.39
C ALA A 14 7.65 -4.35 -18.18
N ALA A 15 7.77 -3.16 -18.75
CA ALA A 15 8.93 -2.30 -18.52
C ALA A 15 9.02 -1.85 -17.05
N MET A 16 7.88 -1.53 -16.40
CA MET A 16 7.86 -1.21 -14.96
C MET A 16 8.32 -2.39 -14.11
N TRP A 17 7.88 -3.60 -14.43
CA TRP A 17 8.34 -4.82 -13.74
C TRP A 17 9.86 -4.99 -13.85
N ASN A 18 10.40 -4.88 -15.07
CA ASN A 18 11.84 -4.97 -15.30
C ASN A 18 12.63 -3.89 -14.53
N ARG A 19 12.06 -2.71 -14.33
CA ARG A 19 12.69 -1.65 -13.52
C ARG A 19 12.73 -2.02 -12.04
N SER A 20 11.68 -2.67 -11.52
CA SER A 20 11.68 -3.19 -10.14
C SER A 20 12.75 -4.26 -9.94
N GLU A 21 12.88 -5.20 -10.86
CA GLU A 21 13.94 -6.23 -10.83
C GLU A 21 15.34 -5.62 -10.93
N ASP A 22 15.52 -4.60 -11.78
CA ASP A 22 16.78 -3.90 -11.93
C ASP A 22 17.17 -3.16 -10.63
N TRP A 23 16.21 -2.52 -9.97
CA TRP A 23 16.44 -1.87 -8.69
C TRP A 23 16.89 -2.87 -7.62
N ASP A 24 16.20 -4.00 -7.50
CA ASP A 24 16.55 -5.06 -6.56
C ASP A 24 17.99 -5.57 -6.76
N ARG A 25 18.36 -5.77 -8.01
CA ARG A 25 19.67 -6.28 -8.35
C ARG A 25 20.79 -5.26 -8.13
N THR A 26 20.56 -3.99 -8.47
CA THR A 26 21.63 -2.99 -8.61
C THR A 26 21.66 -1.96 -7.48
N LEU A 27 20.52 -1.61 -6.90
CA LEU A 27 20.40 -0.50 -5.96
C LEU A 27 20.06 -0.93 -4.54
N LYS A 28 19.24 -1.96 -4.38
CA LYS A 28 18.86 -2.47 -3.06
C LYS A 28 20.05 -2.77 -2.15
N PRO A 29 21.16 -3.39 -2.60
CA PRO A 29 22.30 -3.67 -1.73
C PRO A 29 22.91 -2.44 -1.04
N GLY A 30 22.68 -1.24 -1.58
CA GLY A 30 23.16 0.02 -0.99
C GLY A 30 22.05 0.84 -0.31
N ALA A 31 20.83 0.34 -0.23
CA ALA A 31 19.70 1.04 0.37
C ALA A 31 19.64 0.78 1.89
N GLU A 32 20.51 1.48 2.64
CA GLU A 32 20.56 1.36 4.10
C GLU A 32 19.23 1.74 4.75
N GLY A 33 18.75 0.91 5.69
CA GLY A 33 17.47 1.12 6.38
C GLY A 33 16.23 0.84 5.54
N PHE A 34 16.37 0.24 4.35
CA PHE A 34 15.25 -0.25 3.55
C PHE A 34 14.57 -1.43 4.24
N LEU A 35 13.23 -1.38 4.37
CA LEU A 35 12.41 -2.38 5.05
C LEU A 35 11.54 -3.21 4.09
N GLY A 36 11.65 -2.95 2.80
CA GLY A 36 10.88 -3.63 1.77
C GLY A 36 9.98 -2.70 0.98
N SER A 37 9.51 -3.18 -0.16
CA SER A 37 8.53 -2.48 -0.99
C SER A 37 7.51 -3.43 -1.60
N THR A 38 6.34 -2.85 -1.89
CA THR A 38 5.27 -3.46 -2.68
C THR A 38 5.06 -2.58 -3.89
N ALA A 39 5.12 -3.16 -5.07
CA ALA A 39 4.91 -2.44 -6.32
C ALA A 39 3.97 -3.21 -7.24
N GLY A 40 3.31 -2.50 -8.13
CA GLY A 40 2.51 -3.13 -9.16
C GLY A 40 1.84 -2.15 -10.11
N VAL A 41 1.21 -2.73 -11.12
CA VAL A 41 0.43 -2.00 -12.11
C VAL A 41 -0.95 -2.64 -12.17
N SER A 42 -2.00 -1.84 -12.02
CA SER A 42 -3.39 -2.29 -12.17
C SER A 42 -3.75 -2.56 -13.64
N ASP A 43 -4.87 -3.22 -13.85
CA ASP A 43 -5.34 -3.55 -15.22
C ASP A 43 -5.59 -2.30 -16.09
N ASP A 44 -5.88 -1.15 -15.48
CA ASP A 44 -6.08 0.13 -16.17
C ASP A 44 -4.80 0.98 -16.30
N GLY A 45 -3.64 0.41 -15.91
CA GLY A 45 -2.33 1.00 -16.09
C GLY A 45 -1.89 1.94 -14.98
N GLU A 46 -2.54 1.93 -13.83
CA GLU A 46 -2.10 2.70 -12.68
C GLU A 46 -0.94 1.98 -11.98
N VAL A 47 0.14 2.69 -11.78
CA VAL A 47 1.35 2.24 -11.08
C VAL A 47 1.28 2.70 -9.66
N VAL A 48 1.50 1.79 -8.70
CA VAL A 48 1.71 2.14 -7.30
C VAL A 48 2.95 1.41 -6.78
N VAL A 49 3.80 2.16 -6.08
CA VAL A 49 4.94 1.62 -5.34
C VAL A 49 4.85 2.14 -3.91
N VAL A 50 4.92 1.24 -2.95
CA VAL A 50 4.98 1.56 -1.52
C VAL A 50 6.32 1.08 -0.99
N ALA A 51 7.28 2.00 -0.84
CA ALA A 51 8.60 1.73 -0.28
C ALA A 51 8.64 2.10 1.20
N ARG A 52 9.23 1.24 2.02
CA ARG A 52 9.31 1.42 3.48
C ARG A 52 10.77 1.51 3.93
N PHE A 53 11.03 2.42 4.84
CA PHE A 53 12.34 2.65 5.43
C PHE A 53 12.24 2.74 6.96
N GLU A 54 13.35 2.50 7.66
CA GLU A 54 13.42 2.66 9.12
C GLU A 54 13.09 4.10 9.56
N SER A 55 13.49 5.09 8.75
CA SER A 55 13.28 6.52 9.00
C SER A 55 13.21 7.34 7.73
N GLU A 56 12.71 8.56 7.83
CA GLU A 56 12.75 9.55 6.75
C GLU A 56 14.19 9.86 6.33
N GLU A 57 15.13 9.90 7.28
CA GLU A 57 16.56 10.12 7.01
C GLU A 57 17.13 8.99 6.11
N ALA A 58 16.78 7.72 6.41
CA ALA A 58 17.20 6.58 5.60
C ALA A 58 16.64 6.67 4.17
N ALA A 59 15.35 7.03 4.02
CA ALA A 59 14.72 7.22 2.73
C ALA A 59 15.39 8.35 1.92
N ARG A 60 15.66 9.49 2.55
CA ARG A 60 16.35 10.63 1.94
C ARG A 60 17.77 10.26 1.52
N LYS A 61 18.51 9.59 2.41
CA LYS A 61 19.87 9.11 2.10
C LYS A 61 19.87 8.19 0.88
N ASN A 62 18.88 7.32 0.76
CA ASN A 62 18.73 6.48 -0.43
C ASN A 62 18.43 7.31 -1.68
N SER A 63 17.51 8.28 -1.60
CA SER A 63 17.13 9.13 -2.74
C SER A 63 18.27 10.03 -3.23
N ASP A 64 19.14 10.48 -2.34
CA ASP A 64 20.29 11.35 -2.64
C ASP A 64 21.46 10.61 -3.31
N ARG A 65 21.40 9.29 -3.41
CA ARG A 65 22.44 8.50 -4.09
C ARG A 65 22.44 8.81 -5.59
N PRO A 66 23.60 9.14 -6.20
CA PRO A 66 23.67 9.43 -7.64
C PRO A 66 23.13 8.31 -8.53
N GLU A 67 23.39 7.04 -8.18
CA GLU A 67 22.90 5.88 -8.90
C GLU A 67 21.36 5.72 -8.79
N GLN A 68 20.76 6.08 -7.64
CA GLN A 68 19.31 6.12 -7.46
C GLN A 68 18.68 7.19 -8.36
N GLY A 69 19.26 8.38 -8.39
CA GLY A 69 18.83 9.46 -9.27
C GLY A 69 18.91 9.09 -10.75
N ALA A 70 20.01 8.45 -11.17
CA ALA A 70 20.16 7.98 -12.55
C ALA A 70 19.14 6.89 -12.91
N TRP A 71 18.88 5.95 -11.99
CA TRP A 71 17.86 4.92 -12.18
C TRP A 71 16.47 5.53 -12.28
N TRP A 72 16.16 6.49 -11.40
CA TRP A 72 14.86 7.18 -11.41
C TRP A 72 14.63 7.93 -12.72
N ALA A 73 15.60 8.67 -13.22
CA ALA A 73 15.52 9.42 -14.48
C ALA A 73 15.16 8.54 -15.70
N GLU A 74 15.53 7.25 -15.68
CA GLU A 74 15.12 6.29 -16.72
C GLU A 74 13.73 5.70 -16.41
N THR A 75 13.40 5.49 -15.15
CA THR A 75 12.11 4.93 -14.72
C THR A 75 10.98 5.94 -14.96
N GLU A 76 11.21 7.22 -14.67
CA GLU A 76 10.23 8.29 -14.87
C GLU A 76 9.73 8.38 -16.32
N LYS A 77 10.56 8.05 -17.30
CA LYS A 77 10.18 8.04 -18.74
C LYS A 77 9.10 7.01 -19.08
N LEU A 78 8.89 6.02 -18.22
CA LEU A 78 7.86 5.00 -18.41
C LEU A 78 6.48 5.46 -17.92
N PHE A 79 6.42 6.55 -17.17
CA PHE A 79 5.16 7.12 -16.72
C PHE A 79 4.53 8.01 -17.79
N GLU A 80 3.22 8.03 -17.79
CA GLU A 80 2.40 8.95 -18.59
C GLU A 80 1.93 10.12 -17.71
N GLY A 81 2.41 11.31 -18.01
CA GLY A 81 2.10 12.50 -17.22
C GLY A 81 2.88 12.57 -15.90
N ASP A 82 2.29 13.22 -14.93
CA ASP A 82 2.94 13.49 -13.65
C ASP A 82 3.01 12.26 -12.75
N VAL A 83 4.07 12.17 -11.95
CA VAL A 83 4.23 11.18 -10.89
C VAL A 83 4.00 11.86 -9.55
N ALA A 84 3.11 11.30 -8.75
CA ALA A 84 2.84 11.78 -7.40
C ALA A 84 3.68 11.01 -6.38
N PHE A 85 4.14 11.72 -5.33
CA PHE A 85 4.85 11.16 -4.20
C PHE A 85 4.10 11.53 -2.92
N TYR A 86 3.82 10.53 -2.11
CA TYR A 86 3.16 10.70 -0.81
C TYR A 86 4.05 10.10 0.27
N ASP A 87 4.78 10.97 0.95
CA ASP A 87 5.73 10.58 2.00
C ASP A 87 5.10 10.72 3.38
N SER A 88 5.27 9.73 4.26
CA SER A 88 4.74 9.79 5.61
C SER A 88 5.57 8.99 6.62
N SER A 89 5.69 9.56 7.83
CA SER A 89 6.15 8.85 9.03
C SER A 89 5.01 8.26 9.86
N ASP A 90 3.76 8.60 9.50
CA ASP A 90 2.55 8.13 10.16
C ASP A 90 2.07 6.85 9.47
N VAL A 91 2.67 5.73 9.88
CA VAL A 91 2.45 4.41 9.30
C VAL A 91 1.98 3.47 10.39
N GLU A 92 0.82 2.90 10.20
CA GLU A 92 0.22 1.89 11.07
C GLU A 92 0.33 0.52 10.42
N ILE A 93 0.60 -0.49 11.24
CA ILE A 93 0.74 -1.89 10.80
C ILE A 93 -0.37 -2.69 11.44
N SER A 94 -1.13 -3.40 10.62
CA SER A 94 -2.18 -4.30 11.07
C SER A 94 -1.94 -5.71 10.54
N TRP A 95 -2.38 -6.71 11.29
CA TRP A 95 -2.34 -8.14 10.93
C TRP A 95 -0.98 -8.63 10.43
N GLY A 96 0.11 -8.12 11.03
CA GLY A 96 1.48 -8.55 10.70
C GLY A 96 2.16 -7.70 9.61
N GLY A 97 1.48 -6.74 9.01
CA GLY A 97 2.06 -5.85 8.00
C GLY A 97 2.11 -6.46 6.60
N GLY A 98 3.05 -6.02 5.78
CA GLY A 98 3.20 -6.51 4.41
C GLY A 98 3.63 -7.97 4.34
N SER A 99 3.25 -8.65 3.26
CA SER A 99 3.63 -10.03 2.99
C SER A 99 4.14 -10.19 1.56
N ASP A 100 5.33 -10.78 1.43
CA ASP A 100 5.93 -11.10 0.12
C ASP A 100 5.32 -12.37 -0.51
N GLU A 101 4.48 -13.07 0.23
CA GLU A 101 3.78 -14.28 -0.22
C GLU A 101 2.37 -13.98 -0.74
N ALA A 102 1.94 -12.72 -0.72
CA ALA A 102 0.62 -12.33 -1.18
C ALA A 102 0.46 -12.53 -2.70
N GLY A 103 -0.63 -13.17 -3.11
CA GLY A 103 -0.99 -13.33 -4.52
C GLY A 103 -1.79 -12.17 -5.09
N PHE A 104 -2.29 -11.29 -4.21
CA PHE A 104 -3.09 -10.11 -4.57
C PHE A 104 -2.88 -9.01 -3.55
N VAL A 105 -2.80 -7.77 -4.02
CA VAL A 105 -2.75 -6.58 -3.16
C VAL A 105 -3.84 -5.61 -3.60
N GLN A 106 -4.64 -5.16 -2.66
CA GLN A 106 -5.59 -4.09 -2.88
C GLN A 106 -5.13 -2.84 -2.14
N ILE A 107 -5.10 -1.73 -2.86
CA ILE A 107 -4.78 -0.43 -2.30
C ILE A 107 -6.06 0.39 -2.26
N MET A 108 -6.40 0.88 -1.09
CA MET A 108 -7.52 1.77 -0.87
C MET A 108 -7.00 3.14 -0.49
N GLN A 109 -7.46 4.16 -1.19
CA GLN A 109 -7.10 5.55 -0.93
C GLN A 109 -8.35 6.38 -0.73
N GLY A 110 -8.23 7.39 0.11
CA GLY A 110 -9.33 8.31 0.37
C GLY A 110 -8.95 9.34 1.41
N ARG A 111 -9.96 10.06 1.86
CA ARG A 111 -9.81 11.09 2.88
C ARG A 111 -10.88 10.92 3.95
N ALA A 112 -10.48 10.79 5.20
CA ALA A 112 -11.38 10.89 6.34
C ALA A 112 -11.88 12.33 6.47
N GLN A 113 -13.15 12.53 6.79
CA GLN A 113 -13.73 13.87 6.92
C GLN A 113 -13.04 14.72 8.01
N ASN A 114 -12.51 14.07 9.05
CA ASN A 114 -11.80 14.73 10.13
C ASN A 114 -10.95 13.74 10.95
N GLU A 115 -10.13 14.28 11.87
CA GLU A 115 -9.27 13.47 12.74
C GLU A 115 -10.04 12.59 13.73
N GLU A 116 -11.25 12.99 14.14
CA GLU A 116 -12.08 12.17 15.05
C GLU A 116 -12.52 10.89 14.36
N MET A 117 -12.86 10.96 13.09
CA MET A 117 -13.20 9.78 12.29
C MET A 117 -12.01 8.85 12.12
N ARG A 118 -10.81 9.41 11.84
CA ARG A 118 -9.59 8.64 11.80
C ARG A 118 -9.36 7.87 13.09
N ALA A 119 -9.56 8.52 14.24
CA ALA A 119 -9.39 7.88 15.56
C ALA A 119 -10.39 6.73 15.75
N ARG A 120 -11.65 6.92 15.33
CA ARG A 120 -12.67 5.86 15.40
C ARG A 120 -12.32 4.66 14.52
N TRP A 121 -11.79 4.88 13.32
CA TRP A 121 -11.37 3.77 12.46
C TRP A 121 -10.28 2.94 13.07
N LYS A 122 -9.31 3.59 13.72
CA LYS A 122 -8.25 2.89 14.42
C LYS A 122 -8.77 2.04 15.58
N GLU A 123 -9.76 2.54 16.32
CA GLU A 123 -10.43 1.79 17.40
C GLU A 123 -11.20 0.60 16.81
N ALA A 124 -11.99 0.83 15.77
CA ALA A 124 -12.77 -0.20 15.08
C ALA A 124 -11.88 -1.31 14.48
N GLU A 125 -10.76 -0.95 13.87
CA GLU A 125 -9.80 -1.90 13.34
C GLU A 125 -9.20 -2.78 14.44
N ALA A 126 -8.88 -2.20 15.59
CA ALA A 126 -8.38 -2.95 16.76
C ALA A 126 -9.44 -3.90 17.33
N GLU A 127 -10.71 -3.48 17.39
CA GLU A 127 -11.83 -4.31 17.83
C GLU A 127 -12.13 -5.45 16.84
N ALA A 128 -11.99 -5.18 15.55
CA ALA A 128 -12.22 -6.17 14.49
C ALA A 128 -11.08 -7.19 14.34
N GLU A 129 -9.91 -6.98 14.96
CA GLU A 129 -8.71 -7.79 14.71
C GLU A 129 -8.95 -9.28 15.00
N GLU A 130 -9.62 -9.64 16.10
CA GLU A 130 -9.89 -11.03 16.45
C GLU A 130 -10.84 -11.67 15.44
N TRP A 131 -11.93 -10.98 15.09
CA TRP A 131 -12.89 -11.44 14.10
C TRP A 131 -12.22 -11.63 12.72
N MET A 132 -11.40 -10.66 12.29
CA MET A 132 -10.66 -10.73 11.04
C MET A 132 -9.74 -11.95 11.00
N ARG A 133 -9.03 -12.21 12.07
CA ARG A 133 -8.11 -13.36 12.17
C ARG A 133 -8.84 -14.69 12.07
N GLU A 134 -10.07 -14.80 12.60
CA GLU A 134 -10.87 -16.02 12.58
C GLU A 134 -11.63 -16.22 11.26
N ASN A 135 -12.11 -15.15 10.65
CA ASN A 135 -13.06 -15.21 9.54
C ASN A 135 -12.46 -14.78 8.18
N ARG A 136 -11.30 -14.11 8.19
CA ARG A 136 -10.61 -13.63 6.99
C ARG A 136 -9.20 -14.22 6.86
N PRO A 137 -9.08 -15.56 6.74
CA PRO A 137 -7.78 -16.22 6.57
C PRO A 137 -7.09 -15.87 5.24
N ASP A 138 -7.81 -15.23 4.34
CA ASP A 138 -7.31 -14.66 3.09
C ASP A 138 -6.47 -13.40 3.30
N VAL A 139 -6.69 -12.66 4.39
CA VAL A 139 -5.91 -11.45 4.74
C VAL A 139 -4.59 -11.84 5.37
N MET A 140 -3.50 -11.45 4.74
CA MET A 140 -2.13 -11.77 5.16
C MET A 140 -1.46 -10.63 5.92
N GLY A 141 -2.01 -9.42 5.82
CA GLY A 141 -1.50 -8.24 6.50
C GLY A 141 -2.03 -6.95 5.90
N ALA A 142 -1.79 -5.84 6.59
CA ALA A 142 -2.13 -4.51 6.10
C ALA A 142 -1.18 -3.43 6.59
N LEU A 143 -1.14 -2.34 5.85
CA LEU A 143 -0.44 -1.10 6.18
C LEU A 143 -1.38 0.08 5.93
N ALA A 144 -1.50 0.98 6.89
CA ALA A 144 -2.16 2.27 6.69
C ALA A 144 -1.12 3.39 6.76
N ILE A 145 -1.07 4.21 5.72
CA ILE A 145 -0.15 5.33 5.57
C ILE A 145 -0.98 6.61 5.55
N TRP A 146 -0.78 7.46 6.54
CA TRP A 146 -1.57 8.66 6.76
C TRP A 146 -0.79 9.93 6.44
N GLN A 147 -1.46 10.89 5.80
CA GLN A 147 -1.01 12.26 5.61
C GLN A 147 -2.12 13.22 6.06
N GLY A 148 -2.14 13.54 7.37
CA GLY A 148 -3.30 14.19 7.99
C GLY A 148 -4.52 13.28 7.89
N THR A 149 -5.57 13.73 7.21
CA THR A 149 -6.78 12.93 6.98
C THR A 149 -6.76 12.09 5.69
N ASN A 150 -5.80 12.30 4.79
CA ASN A 150 -5.64 11.42 3.62
C ASN A 150 -4.98 10.12 4.03
N PHE A 151 -5.41 9.01 3.42
CA PHE A 151 -4.83 7.71 3.68
C PHE A 151 -4.55 6.90 2.42
N THR A 152 -3.57 6.04 2.52
CA THR A 152 -3.32 4.93 1.61
C THR A 152 -3.26 3.66 2.46
N ASN A 153 -4.25 2.82 2.35
CA ASN A 153 -4.29 1.51 2.99
C ASN A 153 -3.89 0.44 1.97
N VAL A 154 -2.97 -0.44 2.35
CA VAL A 154 -2.45 -1.52 1.50
C VAL A 154 -2.77 -2.83 2.17
N MET A 155 -3.66 -3.60 1.57
CA MET A 155 -4.08 -4.91 2.07
C MET A 155 -3.50 -6.03 1.22
N TYR A 156 -2.96 -7.03 1.88
CA TYR A 156 -2.30 -8.18 1.30
C TYR A 156 -3.18 -9.42 1.44
N PHE A 157 -3.45 -10.10 0.34
CA PHE A 157 -4.33 -11.26 0.31
C PHE A 157 -3.65 -12.47 -0.33
N THR A 158 -4.08 -13.65 0.06
CA THR A 158 -3.61 -14.91 -0.52
C THR A 158 -3.89 -14.98 -2.03
N SER A 159 -5.05 -14.49 -2.48
CA SER A 159 -5.42 -14.36 -3.90
C SER A 159 -6.56 -13.37 -4.09
N GLU A 160 -6.76 -12.89 -5.32
CA GLU A 160 -7.91 -12.06 -5.68
C GLU A 160 -9.24 -12.80 -5.43
N GLU A 161 -9.32 -14.08 -5.77
CA GLU A 161 -10.53 -14.89 -5.60
C GLU A 161 -10.96 -14.98 -4.13
N GLU A 162 -10.00 -15.25 -3.22
CA GLU A 162 -10.30 -15.34 -1.79
C GLU A 162 -10.62 -13.96 -1.20
N ALA A 163 -9.95 -12.89 -1.64
CA ALA A 163 -10.28 -11.53 -1.25
C ALA A 163 -11.75 -11.20 -1.59
N ARG A 164 -12.18 -11.48 -2.84
CA ARG A 164 -13.58 -11.22 -3.27
C ARG A 164 -14.61 -12.07 -2.54
N LYS A 165 -14.27 -13.29 -2.15
CA LYS A 165 -15.13 -14.11 -1.27
C LYS A 165 -15.23 -13.51 0.12
N GLY A 166 -14.09 -13.09 0.67
CA GLY A 166 -14.03 -12.48 1.99
C GLY A 166 -14.77 -11.15 2.10
N GLU A 167 -14.76 -10.32 1.06
CA GLU A 167 -15.52 -9.06 0.99
C GLU A 167 -17.05 -9.27 1.13
N GLN A 168 -17.54 -10.48 0.87
CA GLN A 168 -18.96 -10.84 1.05
C GLN A 168 -19.30 -11.27 2.48
N GLN A 169 -18.30 -11.47 3.33
CA GLN A 169 -18.49 -11.82 4.73
C GLN A 169 -18.63 -10.52 5.54
N GLN A 170 -19.71 -10.41 6.27
CA GLN A 170 -19.95 -9.27 7.16
C GLN A 170 -19.65 -9.63 8.61
N PRO A 171 -19.03 -8.72 9.38
CA PRO A 171 -18.96 -8.87 10.83
C PRO A 171 -20.37 -8.98 11.42
N PRO A 172 -20.55 -9.67 12.57
CA PRO A 172 -21.83 -9.72 13.26
C PRO A 172 -22.33 -8.32 13.60
N GLU A 173 -23.64 -8.08 13.46
CA GLU A 173 -24.29 -6.79 13.79
C GLU A 173 -24.09 -6.35 15.25
N GLU A 174 -23.68 -7.28 16.13
CA GLU A 174 -23.42 -7.02 17.57
C GLU A 174 -22.14 -6.21 17.84
N SER A 175 -21.27 -6.02 16.87
CA SER A 175 -20.05 -5.20 17.00
C SER A 175 -20.30 -3.68 17.05
N GLY A 176 -21.56 -3.24 17.06
CA GLY A 176 -21.94 -1.83 17.28
C GLY A 176 -21.65 -0.90 16.10
N GLU A 177 -21.18 -1.44 15.01
CA GLU A 177 -20.93 -0.70 13.78
C GLU A 177 -22.14 -0.81 12.85
N SER A 178 -22.69 0.32 12.50
CA SER A 178 -23.39 0.56 11.25
C SER A 178 -22.57 -0.11 10.13
N GLY A 179 -23.22 -0.94 9.33
CA GLY A 179 -22.57 -1.87 8.42
C GLY A 179 -21.52 -1.24 7.50
N GLN A 180 -20.78 -2.09 6.80
CA GLN A 180 -19.68 -1.74 5.89
C GLN A 180 -20.00 -0.58 4.92
N ASP A 181 -21.27 -0.37 4.59
CA ASP A 181 -21.73 0.73 3.74
C ASP A 181 -21.62 2.10 4.42
N ASP A 182 -21.74 2.16 5.76
CA ASP A 182 -21.83 3.42 6.50
C ASP A 182 -20.43 4.11 6.64
N TRP A 183 -19.33 3.35 6.75
CA TRP A 183 -17.99 3.95 6.81
C TRP A 183 -17.52 4.42 5.42
N MET A 184 -17.88 3.70 4.34
CA MET A 184 -17.50 4.11 2.99
C MET A 184 -18.18 5.42 2.58
N GLU A 185 -19.43 5.66 3.03
CA GLU A 185 -20.11 6.94 2.82
C GLU A 185 -19.42 8.12 3.53
N GLN A 186 -18.63 7.84 4.56
CA GLN A 186 -17.89 8.83 5.33
C GLN A 186 -16.48 9.09 4.79
N VAL A 187 -16.05 8.36 3.74
CA VAL A 187 -14.77 8.58 3.05
C VAL A 187 -14.99 9.43 1.83
N GLU A 188 -14.26 10.53 1.76
CA GLU A 188 -14.22 11.34 0.55
C GLU A 188 -13.15 10.81 -0.42
N ASP A 189 -13.42 10.94 -1.72
CA ASP A 189 -12.49 10.56 -2.81
C ASP A 189 -12.03 9.08 -2.73
N LEU A 190 -12.89 8.19 -2.26
CA LEU A 190 -12.58 6.76 -2.10
C LEU A 190 -12.23 6.12 -3.44
N LYS A 191 -11.08 5.48 -3.48
CA LYS A 191 -10.54 4.80 -4.66
C LYS A 191 -9.93 3.45 -4.27
N PHE A 192 -10.18 2.44 -5.10
CA PHE A 192 -9.56 1.12 -5.00
C PHE A 192 -8.64 0.88 -6.21
N ILE A 193 -7.47 0.31 -5.95
CA ILE A 193 -6.49 -0.06 -6.97
C ILE A 193 -6.11 -1.52 -6.71
N ASP A 194 -6.44 -2.38 -7.65
CA ASP A 194 -6.20 -3.82 -7.59
C ASP A 194 -4.89 -4.17 -8.28
N ILE A 195 -3.97 -4.75 -7.54
CA ILE A 195 -2.69 -5.23 -8.03
C ILE A 195 -2.72 -6.76 -8.06
N LYS A 196 -3.04 -7.32 -9.22
CA LYS A 196 -3.18 -8.77 -9.44
C LYS A 196 -1.85 -9.52 -9.55
N LYS A 197 -0.79 -8.79 -9.84
CA LYS A 197 0.58 -9.31 -9.93
C LYS A 197 1.49 -8.37 -9.17
N PRO A 198 1.47 -8.43 -7.83
CA PRO A 198 2.34 -7.59 -7.02
C PRO A 198 3.81 -8.02 -7.18
N TYR A 199 4.69 -7.03 -7.16
CA TYR A 199 6.14 -7.20 -7.04
C TYR A 199 6.57 -6.83 -5.63
N PHE A 200 7.27 -7.72 -4.97
CA PHE A 200 7.79 -7.50 -3.62
C PHE A 200 9.31 -7.45 -3.64
N SER A 201 9.85 -6.52 -2.89
CA SER A 201 11.27 -6.45 -2.59
C SER A 201 11.45 -6.50 -1.08
N SER A 202 12.09 -7.54 -0.59
CA SER A 202 12.46 -7.72 0.82
C SER A 202 13.83 -7.10 1.09
N PRO A 203 14.15 -6.76 2.37
CA PRO A 203 15.44 -6.22 2.77
C PRO A 203 16.63 -7.09 2.36
#